data_88a2b979103e82f977f9f0dcc5d9cc5a
#
_entry.id   88a2b979103e82f977f9f0dcc5d9cc5a
#
_cell.length_a   1.000
_cell.length_b   1.000
_cell.length_c   1.000
_cell.angle_alpha   90.00
_cell.angle_beta   90.00
_cell.angle_gamma   90.00
#
_symmetry.space_group_name_H-M   'P 1'
#
loop_
_entity.id
_entity.type
_entity.pdbx_description
1 polymer ?
#
loop_
_entity_poly.entity_id
_entity_poly.type
_entity_poly.pdbx_seq_one_letter_code
_entity_poly.pdbx_strand_id
1 'polypeptide(L)'
;WHWVMDDNIEAFERYNNNMKVKCLTGSPFYAMEDFVLRYKNIAQAGPNYSIFCPATDGRPQYKLNTRIYSCLLINNKIPYRWRGRYNEDTDLSLRAMKDGWCTVQFNAFLQSKRATQTLKGGNTEEFYAKDGTYNKSKMLVEMHPDVAFLSDKWNRVHHHVNYEPFK
;
A
#
# COMPACT_ATOMS: atom_id res chain seq x y z
N TRP A 1 7.36 15.23 5.73
CA TRP A 1 6.47 14.08 5.66
C TRP A 1 5.02 14.52 5.75
N HIS A 2 4.11 13.78 5.10
CA HIS A 2 2.67 13.95 5.25
C HIS A 2 1.95 12.60 5.08
N TRP A 3 0.77 12.50 5.66
CA TRP A 3 -0.10 11.35 5.53
C TRP A 3 -1.11 11.55 4.40
N VAL A 4 -1.36 10.49 3.63
CA VAL A 4 -2.46 10.34 2.69
C VAL A 4 -3.22 9.09 3.06
N MET A 5 -4.54 9.19 3.24
CA MET A 5 -5.36 8.08 3.72
C MET A 5 -6.65 7.98 2.91
N ASP A 6 -7.05 6.75 2.62
CA ASP A 6 -8.37 6.46 2.07
C ASP A 6 -9.46 6.77 3.11
N ASP A 7 -10.60 7.26 2.66
CA ASP A 7 -11.75 7.61 3.49
C ASP A 7 -12.53 6.41 4.06
N ASN A 8 -12.24 5.21 3.58
CA ASN A 8 -12.90 3.96 4.01
C ASN A 8 -12.09 3.13 5.02
N ILE A 9 -11.05 3.70 5.63
CA ILE A 9 -10.32 3.07 6.74
C ILE A 9 -11.20 3.14 8.00
N GLU A 10 -11.45 1.98 8.62
CA GLU A 10 -12.33 1.85 9.78
C GLU A 10 -11.59 1.77 11.10
N ALA A 11 -10.39 1.18 11.09
CA ALA A 11 -9.62 0.99 12.31
C ALA A 11 -8.13 0.82 12.03
N PHE A 12 -7.34 1.14 13.05
CA PHE A 12 -5.94 0.76 13.15
C PHE A 12 -5.75 -0.27 14.26
N GLU A 13 -4.85 -1.21 14.03
CA GLU A 13 -4.56 -2.29 14.96
C GLU A 13 -3.05 -2.38 15.19
N ARG A 14 -2.65 -2.72 16.39
CA ARG A 14 -1.29 -3.17 16.72
C ARG A 14 -1.25 -4.69 16.63
N TYR A 15 -0.27 -5.21 15.91
CA TYR A 15 0.00 -6.63 15.83
C TYR A 15 1.25 -6.97 16.67
N ASN A 16 1.08 -7.77 17.70
CA ASN A 16 2.14 -8.24 18.58
C ASN A 16 1.79 -9.58 19.18
N ASN A 17 2.76 -10.48 19.30
CA ASN A 17 2.58 -11.82 19.89
C ASN A 17 1.35 -12.55 19.33
N ASN A 18 1.20 -12.57 18.02
CA ASN A 18 0.10 -13.21 17.29
C ASN A 18 -1.31 -12.66 17.62
N MET A 19 -1.38 -11.51 18.27
CA MET A 19 -2.63 -10.83 18.57
C MET A 19 -2.73 -9.51 17.82
N LYS A 20 -3.94 -9.21 17.36
CA LYS A 20 -4.32 -7.92 16.81
C LYS A 20 -5.17 -7.18 17.83
N VAL A 21 -4.68 -6.03 18.25
CA VAL A 21 -5.36 -5.20 19.24
C VAL A 21 -5.67 -3.85 18.62
N LYS A 22 -6.93 -3.43 18.69
CA LYS A 22 -7.38 -2.15 18.16
C LYS A 22 -6.68 -0.99 18.88
N CYS A 23 -6.15 -0.06 18.10
CA CYS A 23 -5.56 1.18 18.60
C CYS A 23 -6.63 2.26 18.66
N LEU A 24 -6.79 2.86 19.84
CA LEU A 24 -7.76 3.94 20.08
C LEU A 24 -7.10 5.33 20.17
N THR A 25 -5.80 5.40 19.91
CA THR A 25 -5.00 6.63 19.97
C THR A 25 -4.16 6.79 18.70
N GLY A 26 -3.51 7.92 18.53
CA GLY A 26 -2.57 8.19 17.41
C GLY A 26 -1.20 7.49 17.56
N SER A 27 -0.99 6.64 18.56
CA SER A 27 0.31 6.00 18.83
C SER A 27 0.90 5.23 17.62
N PRO A 28 0.14 4.55 16.75
CA PRO A 28 0.70 3.92 15.56
C PRO A 28 1.36 4.93 14.61
N PHE A 29 0.76 6.09 14.43
CA PHE A 29 1.28 7.14 13.56
C PHE A 29 2.60 7.69 14.09
N TYR A 30 2.66 8.04 15.37
CA TYR A 30 3.90 8.51 16.00
C TYR A 30 5.03 7.48 15.91
N ALA A 31 4.73 6.19 16.11
CA ALA A 31 5.74 5.14 16.01
C ALA A 31 6.26 4.97 14.58
N MET A 32 5.39 5.04 13.57
CA MET A 32 5.80 4.97 12.16
C MET A 32 6.59 6.22 11.74
N GLU A 33 6.19 7.40 12.17
CA GLU A 33 6.90 8.66 11.95
C GLU A 33 8.30 8.64 12.58
N ASP A 34 8.40 8.26 13.84
CA ASP A 34 9.68 8.12 14.54
C ASP A 34 10.61 7.13 13.84
N PHE A 35 10.07 6.01 13.35
CA PHE A 35 10.85 5.05 12.60
C PHE A 35 11.43 5.65 11.32
N VAL A 36 10.62 6.28 10.48
CA VAL A 36 11.08 6.77 9.17
C VAL A 36 12.03 7.96 9.29
N LEU A 37 11.92 8.76 10.35
CA LEU A 37 12.80 9.89 10.60
C LEU A 37 14.25 9.49 10.90
N ARG A 38 14.50 8.23 11.25
CA ARG A 38 15.85 7.69 11.50
C ARG A 38 16.62 7.38 10.23
N TYR A 39 15.96 7.39 9.07
CA TYR A 39 16.55 6.98 7.78
C TYR A 39 16.41 8.08 6.73
N LYS A 40 17.42 8.18 5.85
CA LYS A 40 17.46 9.24 4.84
C LYS A 40 16.81 8.84 3.51
N ASN A 41 16.77 7.54 3.22
CA ASN A 41 16.37 7.00 1.91
C ASN A 41 14.97 6.37 1.88
N ILE A 42 14.13 6.59 2.88
CA ILE A 42 12.75 6.14 2.84
C ILE A 42 11.91 7.15 2.06
N ALA A 43 11.28 6.69 0.97
CA ALA A 43 10.36 7.47 0.16
C ALA A 43 8.95 7.50 0.76
N GLN A 44 8.50 6.34 1.19
CA GLN A 44 7.16 6.19 1.78
C GLN A 44 7.07 4.97 2.71
N ALA A 45 6.15 5.04 3.64
CA ALA A 45 5.87 3.99 4.60
C ALA A 45 4.36 3.90 4.88
N GLY A 46 3.91 2.83 5.50
CA GLY A 46 2.52 2.72 5.95
C GLY A 46 2.19 1.36 6.56
N PRO A 47 1.04 1.24 7.22
CA PRO A 47 0.57 0.00 7.81
C PRO A 47 0.12 -0.99 6.74
N ASN A 48 0.30 -2.28 7.01
CA ASN A 48 -0.24 -3.33 6.15
C ASN A 48 -1.75 -3.50 6.38
N TYR A 49 -2.46 -4.14 5.43
CA TYR A 49 -3.84 -4.55 5.66
C TYR A 49 -3.92 -5.68 6.68
N SER A 50 -4.85 -5.55 7.60
CA SER A 50 -5.13 -6.56 8.62
C SER A 50 -5.48 -7.92 7.99
N ILE A 51 -6.24 -7.92 6.90
CA ILE A 51 -6.61 -9.14 6.17
C ILE A 51 -5.40 -9.85 5.53
N PHE A 52 -4.35 -9.12 5.14
CA PHE A 52 -3.14 -9.71 4.55
C PHE A 52 -2.05 -10.04 5.58
N CYS A 53 -2.35 -9.81 6.84
CA CYS A 53 -1.46 -10.09 7.95
C CYS A 53 -2.13 -11.08 8.94
N PRO A 54 -2.33 -12.36 8.55
CA PRO A 54 -2.88 -13.34 9.48
C PRO A 54 -1.98 -13.51 10.69
N ALA A 55 -2.57 -13.86 11.81
CA ALA A 55 -1.87 -14.10 13.05
C ALA A 55 -1.06 -15.42 12.94
N THR A 56 0.24 -15.28 12.71
CA THR A 56 1.19 -16.40 12.56
C THR A 56 2.50 -16.07 13.27
N ASP A 57 3.14 -17.11 13.81
CA ASP A 57 4.45 -16.95 14.47
C ASP A 57 5.53 -16.48 13.47
N GLY A 58 6.53 -15.77 14.00
CA GLY A 58 7.73 -15.37 13.28
C GLY A 58 7.53 -14.32 12.18
N ARG A 59 6.38 -13.67 12.12
CA ARG A 59 6.15 -12.61 11.13
C ARG A 59 7.05 -11.39 11.42
N PRO A 60 7.82 -10.90 10.44
CA PRO A 60 8.63 -9.72 10.62
C PRO A 60 7.76 -8.49 10.90
N GLN A 61 8.25 -7.57 11.73
CA GLN A 61 7.51 -6.37 12.15
C GLN A 61 7.28 -5.40 10.99
N TYR A 62 8.09 -5.46 9.95
CA TYR A 62 7.93 -4.70 8.71
C TYR A 62 8.52 -5.45 7.52
N LYS A 63 8.16 -5.01 6.33
CA LYS A 63 8.75 -5.43 5.05
C LYS A 63 9.31 -4.20 4.34
N LEU A 64 10.46 -4.36 3.70
CA LEU A 64 11.06 -3.34 2.86
C LEU A 64 10.72 -3.59 1.39
N ASN A 65 10.77 -2.52 0.61
CA ASN A 65 10.73 -2.52 -0.84
C ASN A 65 9.53 -3.30 -1.41
N THR A 66 8.36 -2.87 -0.94
CA THR A 66 7.06 -3.33 -1.42
C THR A 66 6.11 -2.14 -1.57
N ARG A 67 4.95 -2.36 -2.20
CA ARG A 67 3.94 -1.30 -2.31
C ARG A 67 3.42 -0.89 -0.94
N ILE A 68 3.18 0.39 -0.77
CA ILE A 68 2.40 0.96 0.33
C ILE A 68 1.07 1.44 -0.26
N TYR A 69 -0.03 1.19 0.39
CA TYR A 69 -1.35 1.47 -0.17
C TYR A 69 -2.37 1.88 0.91
N SER A 70 -3.32 2.71 0.48
CA SER A 70 -4.46 3.21 1.28
C SER A 70 -4.14 4.10 2.48
N CYS A 71 -3.03 3.89 3.15
CA CYS A 71 -2.55 4.73 4.24
C CYS A 71 -1.05 4.93 4.06
N LEU A 72 -0.66 6.08 3.57
CA LEU A 72 0.70 6.37 3.13
C LEU A 72 1.30 7.54 3.91
N LEU A 73 2.44 7.31 4.53
CA LEU A 73 3.33 8.35 5.02
C LEU A 73 4.37 8.65 3.95
N ILE A 74 4.31 9.82 3.35
CA ILE A 74 5.10 10.20 2.18
C ILE A 74 6.16 11.22 2.55
N ASN A 75 7.39 10.97 2.09
CA ASN A 75 8.49 11.90 2.23
C ASN A 75 8.33 13.07 1.24
N ASN A 76 8.25 14.31 1.74
CA ASN A 76 8.07 15.50 0.90
C ASN A 76 9.26 15.81 -0.03
N LYS A 77 10.40 15.15 0.19
CA LYS A 77 11.60 15.33 -0.63
C LYS A 77 11.60 14.50 -1.92
N ILE A 78 10.71 13.51 -2.07
CA ILE A 78 10.65 12.73 -3.31
C ILE A 78 10.13 13.60 -4.46
N PRO A 79 10.70 13.47 -5.67
CA PRO A 79 10.34 14.33 -6.80
C PRO A 79 9.08 13.89 -7.53
N TYR A 80 8.42 12.82 -7.05
CA TYR A 80 7.28 12.23 -7.73
C TYR A 80 5.97 12.92 -7.36
N ARG A 81 5.04 12.88 -8.32
CA ARG A 81 3.63 13.27 -8.14
C ARG A 81 2.75 12.11 -8.56
N TRP A 82 1.52 12.08 -8.08
CA TRP A 82 0.50 11.13 -8.51
C TRP A 82 0.36 11.17 -10.03
N ARG A 83 0.25 9.99 -10.64
CA ARG A 83 -0.04 9.82 -12.05
C ARG A 83 -0.87 8.55 -12.25
N GLY A 84 -1.58 8.50 -13.38
CA GLY A 84 -2.47 7.40 -13.67
C GLY A 84 -3.84 7.54 -12.97
N ARG A 85 -4.80 6.81 -13.49
CA ARG A 85 -6.18 6.80 -13.01
C ARG A 85 -6.40 5.76 -11.93
N TYR A 86 -5.56 4.73 -11.91
CA TYR A 86 -5.63 3.58 -11.01
C TYR A 86 -4.25 3.20 -10.50
N ASN A 87 -4.21 2.51 -9.37
CA ASN A 87 -2.98 1.98 -8.77
C ASN A 87 -1.89 3.04 -8.56
N GLU A 88 -2.30 4.28 -8.31
CA GLU A 88 -1.43 5.43 -8.12
C GLU A 88 -0.45 5.23 -6.96
N ASP A 89 -0.88 4.53 -5.92
CA ASP A 89 -0.08 4.13 -4.75
C ASP A 89 1.02 3.12 -5.12
N THR A 90 0.66 2.12 -5.93
CA THR A 90 1.61 1.11 -6.42
C THR A 90 2.60 1.73 -7.42
N ASP A 91 2.12 2.59 -8.32
CA ASP A 91 2.97 3.34 -9.26
C ASP A 91 3.99 4.21 -8.51
N LEU A 92 3.55 4.95 -7.49
CA LEU A 92 4.44 5.79 -6.69
C LEU A 92 5.52 4.97 -5.98
N SER A 93 5.13 3.82 -5.39
CA SER A 93 6.06 2.89 -4.76
C SER A 93 7.10 2.36 -5.75
N LEU A 94 6.67 1.94 -6.94
CA LEU A 94 7.56 1.38 -7.97
C LEU A 94 8.55 2.41 -8.50
N ARG A 95 8.10 3.64 -8.77
CA ARG A 95 9.01 4.71 -9.22
C ARG A 95 10.07 5.03 -8.18
N ALA A 96 9.65 5.14 -6.93
CA ALA A 96 10.59 5.39 -5.83
C ALA A 96 11.63 4.27 -5.72
N MET A 97 11.21 3.01 -5.75
CA MET A 97 12.13 1.86 -5.66
C MET A 97 13.07 1.76 -6.86
N LYS A 98 12.61 2.06 -8.07
CA LYS A 98 13.45 2.09 -9.28
C LYS A 98 14.57 3.11 -9.21
N ASP A 99 14.34 4.21 -8.51
CA ASP A 99 15.33 5.28 -8.31
C ASP A 99 16.15 5.10 -7.01
N GLY A 100 16.11 3.91 -6.41
CA GLY A 100 16.94 3.54 -5.25
C GLY A 100 16.41 4.01 -3.89
N TRP A 101 15.18 4.53 -3.83
CA TRP A 101 14.53 4.78 -2.56
C TRP A 101 13.97 3.49 -1.96
N CYS A 102 13.82 3.49 -0.64
CA CYS A 102 13.21 2.39 0.11
C CYS A 102 11.73 2.70 0.42
N THR A 103 10.90 1.68 0.44
CA THR A 103 9.56 1.72 1.02
C THR A 103 9.46 0.80 2.23
N VAL A 104 8.64 1.16 3.22
CA VAL A 104 8.48 0.40 4.48
C VAL A 104 7.01 0.09 4.73
N GLN A 105 6.64 -1.17 4.62
CA GLN A 105 5.31 -1.66 5.01
C GLN A 105 5.36 -2.26 6.41
N PHE A 106 4.69 -1.63 7.37
CA PHE A 106 4.65 -2.12 8.75
C PHE A 106 3.65 -3.27 8.89
N ASN A 107 4.10 -4.39 9.48
CA ASN A 107 3.24 -5.46 9.97
C ASN A 107 2.91 -5.27 11.47
N ALA A 108 3.76 -4.53 12.20
CA ALA A 108 3.50 -4.18 13.60
C ALA A 108 2.25 -3.31 13.78
N PHE A 109 1.90 -2.55 12.76
CA PHE A 109 0.71 -1.72 12.69
C PHE A 109 -0.09 -2.09 11.46
N LEU A 110 -1.39 -2.26 11.62
CA LEU A 110 -2.29 -2.72 10.57
C LEU A 110 -3.44 -1.71 10.41
N GLN A 111 -3.99 -1.69 9.21
CA GLN A 111 -5.22 -0.98 8.91
C GLN A 111 -6.31 -1.96 8.51
N SER A 112 -7.53 -1.71 8.96
CA SER A 112 -8.74 -2.39 8.53
C SER A 112 -9.61 -1.43 7.75
N LYS A 113 -10.10 -1.84 6.61
CA LYS A 113 -11.02 -1.02 5.81
C LYS A 113 -12.12 -1.88 5.20
N ARG A 114 -13.22 -1.26 4.83
CA ARG A 114 -14.29 -1.89 4.07
C ARG A 114 -13.78 -2.38 2.73
N ALA A 115 -14.37 -3.47 2.25
CA ALA A 115 -14.05 -3.97 0.92
C ALA A 115 -14.29 -2.86 -0.13
N THR A 116 -13.32 -2.66 -1.01
CA THR A 116 -13.43 -1.71 -2.12
C THR A 116 -14.65 -2.07 -2.97
N GLN A 117 -15.40 -1.08 -3.43
CA GLN A 117 -16.61 -1.23 -4.26
C GLN A 117 -17.87 -1.67 -3.48
N THR A 118 -17.89 -1.61 -2.17
CA THR A 118 -19.09 -1.90 -1.37
C THR A 118 -19.85 -0.65 -0.93
N LEU A 119 -19.21 0.52 -1.00
CA LEU A 119 -19.85 1.81 -0.68
C LEU A 119 -20.41 2.44 -1.96
N LYS A 120 -21.59 3.04 -1.88
CA LYS A 120 -22.19 3.82 -2.97
C LYS A 120 -21.47 5.15 -3.10
N GLY A 121 -21.25 5.60 -4.37
CA GLY A 121 -20.65 6.88 -4.69
C GLY A 121 -19.15 6.86 -4.94
N GLY A 122 -18.61 8.01 -5.31
CA GLY A 122 -17.19 8.21 -5.58
C GLY A 122 -16.64 7.33 -6.72
N ASN A 123 -15.43 6.86 -6.55
CA ASN A 123 -14.73 6.05 -7.55
C ASN A 123 -15.43 4.72 -7.90
N THR A 124 -16.34 4.22 -7.04
CA THR A 124 -17.04 2.95 -7.28
C THR A 124 -17.95 3.02 -8.50
N GLU A 125 -18.76 4.06 -8.61
CA GLU A 125 -19.73 4.22 -9.71
C GLU A 125 -19.07 4.80 -10.97
N GLU A 126 -18.16 5.76 -10.78
CA GLU A 126 -17.57 6.51 -11.89
C GLU A 126 -16.49 5.74 -12.62
N PHE A 127 -15.69 4.98 -11.93
CA PHE A 127 -14.51 4.32 -12.49
C PHE A 127 -14.65 2.80 -12.60
N TYR A 128 -15.02 2.12 -11.52
CA TYR A 128 -14.98 0.66 -11.50
C TYR A 128 -16.13 0.00 -12.25
N ALA A 129 -17.31 0.62 -12.29
CA ALA A 129 -18.45 0.09 -13.02
C ALA A 129 -18.27 0.16 -14.55
N LYS A 130 -17.54 1.18 -15.04
CA LYS A 130 -17.31 1.40 -16.47
C LYS A 130 -16.09 0.68 -17.03
N ASP A 131 -14.97 0.69 -16.31
CA ASP A 131 -13.66 0.28 -16.84
C ASP A 131 -13.27 -1.15 -16.48
N GLY A 132 -13.93 -1.76 -15.50
CA GLY A 132 -13.66 -3.14 -15.06
C GLY A 132 -12.27 -3.32 -14.45
N THR A 133 -11.95 -4.57 -14.08
CA THR A 133 -10.65 -4.90 -13.47
C THR A 133 -9.51 -4.99 -14.50
N TYR A 134 -9.83 -5.26 -15.77
CA TYR A 134 -8.85 -5.41 -16.84
C TYR A 134 -8.09 -4.10 -17.12
N ASN A 135 -8.80 -3.01 -17.41
CA ASN A 135 -8.17 -1.72 -17.73
C ASN A 135 -7.33 -1.18 -16.56
N LYS A 136 -7.82 -1.37 -15.33
CA LYS A 136 -7.07 -1.04 -14.12
C LYS A 136 -5.75 -1.81 -14.03
N SER A 137 -5.77 -3.11 -14.30
CA SER A 137 -4.58 -3.96 -14.24
C SER A 137 -3.63 -3.69 -15.38
N LYS A 138 -4.17 -3.52 -16.60
CA LYS A 138 -3.41 -3.21 -17.81
C LYS A 138 -2.62 -1.90 -17.67
N MET A 139 -3.23 -0.86 -17.13
CA MET A 139 -2.57 0.44 -16.97
C MET A 139 -1.27 0.32 -16.15
N LEU A 140 -1.27 -0.41 -15.03
CA LEU A 140 -0.06 -0.59 -14.22
C LEU A 140 1.03 -1.37 -14.97
N VAL A 141 0.63 -2.39 -15.74
CA VAL A 141 1.57 -3.17 -16.56
C VAL A 141 2.18 -2.31 -17.67
N GLU A 142 1.40 -1.47 -18.32
CA GLU A 142 1.90 -0.53 -19.34
C GLU A 142 2.87 0.52 -18.76
N MET A 143 2.66 0.93 -17.51
CA MET A 143 3.54 1.88 -16.82
C MET A 143 4.83 1.24 -16.30
N HIS A 144 4.82 -0.07 -16.01
CA HIS A 144 5.93 -0.81 -15.41
C HIS A 144 6.11 -2.21 -16.05
N PRO A 145 6.33 -2.30 -17.38
CA PRO A 145 6.39 -3.58 -18.09
C PRO A 145 7.58 -4.46 -17.68
N ASP A 146 8.57 -3.89 -17.04
CA ASP A 146 9.78 -4.56 -16.55
C ASP A 146 9.54 -5.38 -15.28
N VAL A 147 8.53 -5.01 -14.48
CA VAL A 147 8.27 -5.66 -13.17
C VAL A 147 6.80 -6.04 -12.97
N ALA A 148 5.87 -5.56 -13.80
CA ALA A 148 4.45 -5.85 -13.67
C ALA A 148 3.94 -6.67 -14.87
N PHE A 149 3.04 -7.61 -14.61
CA PHE A 149 2.41 -8.44 -15.63
C PHE A 149 0.97 -8.77 -15.25
N LEU A 150 0.16 -9.14 -16.26
CA LEU A 150 -1.20 -9.60 -16.05
C LEU A 150 -1.21 -11.07 -15.63
N SER A 151 -2.10 -11.43 -14.73
CA SER A 151 -2.35 -12.81 -14.34
C SER A 151 -3.84 -13.04 -14.09
N ASP A 152 -4.33 -14.22 -14.49
CA ASP A 152 -5.68 -14.66 -14.21
C ASP A 152 -5.74 -15.38 -12.86
N LYS A 153 -6.47 -14.81 -11.90
CA LYS A 153 -6.74 -15.41 -10.60
C LYS A 153 -8.19 -15.17 -10.21
N TRP A 154 -8.83 -16.18 -9.66
CA TRP A 154 -10.22 -16.13 -9.19
C TRP A 154 -11.19 -15.60 -10.26
N ASN A 155 -11.04 -16.07 -11.50
CA ASN A 155 -11.84 -15.66 -12.67
C ASN A 155 -11.80 -14.16 -12.97
N ARG A 156 -10.71 -13.47 -12.63
CA ARG A 156 -10.49 -12.05 -12.93
C ARG A 156 -9.05 -11.81 -13.33
N VAL A 157 -8.87 -10.87 -14.25
CA VAL A 157 -7.54 -10.38 -14.60
C VAL A 157 -7.04 -9.43 -13.51
N HIS A 158 -5.86 -9.75 -12.97
CA HIS A 158 -5.16 -8.93 -11.98
C HIS A 158 -3.78 -8.55 -12.50
N HIS A 159 -3.28 -7.39 -12.08
CA HIS A 159 -1.86 -7.12 -12.19
C HIS A 159 -1.10 -7.85 -11.07
N HIS A 160 0.08 -8.31 -11.40
CA HIS A 160 1.05 -8.85 -10.45
C HIS A 160 2.35 -8.07 -10.58
N VAL A 161 3.02 -7.78 -9.48
CA VAL A 161 4.30 -7.08 -9.45
C VAL A 161 5.37 -7.99 -8.88
N ASN A 162 6.48 -8.12 -9.59
CA ASN A 162 7.67 -8.77 -9.08
C ASN A 162 8.54 -7.76 -8.32
N TYR A 163 8.64 -7.93 -7.01
CA TYR A 163 9.44 -7.06 -6.14
C TYR A 163 10.88 -7.57 -5.91
N GLU A 164 11.27 -8.73 -6.49
CA GLU A 164 12.63 -9.28 -6.31
C GLU A 164 13.76 -8.33 -6.75
N PRO A 165 13.62 -7.57 -7.86
CA PRO A 165 14.66 -6.63 -8.27
C PRO A 165 14.97 -5.51 -7.26
N PHE A 166 14.10 -5.31 -6.29
CA PHE A 166 14.23 -4.23 -5.30
C PHE A 166 14.70 -4.71 -3.91
N LYS A 167 14.97 -6.00 -3.75
CA LYS A 167 15.45 -6.60 -2.48
C LYS A 167 16.94 -6.42 -2.25
#